data_2776151f65de6c303ecca79b9167206b
#
_entry.id   2776151f65de6c303ecca79b9167206b
#
_cell.length_a   1.000
_cell.length_b   1.000
_cell.length_c   1.000
_cell.angle_alpha   90.00
_cell.angle_beta   90.00
_cell.angle_gamma   90.00
#
_symmetry.space_group_name_H-M   'P 1'
#
loop_
_entity.id
_entity.type
_entity.pdbx_description
1 polymer ?
#
loop_
_entity_poly.entity_id
_entity_poly.type
_entity_poly.pdbx_seq_one_letter_code
_entity_poly.pdbx_strand_id
1 'polypeptide(L)'
;MPKISVLTPLYNTEPDQLKEMIESVLAQSFSDFEFLLLNDSPDNTELESLVKGFSDPRIRFFSNEENLGISESRNKLLGLASGDYIAILDHDDICYPTRLEKEAAYLDSHPDVGVCSSWAEEIPSGRMLRVPESNEDIKRGLLSDCAVIHSAAMIRKEVLLKNHIRWEAVYSPAEDYMLWVKLMEVTMFYNLQEPLLKYRNTPDNTTHKKSDLMEDRANVVRSYAIRTYPYFLLQHDRKRWVYLFGKIPFLKVKNYGSKSEYLLFGILKIWTIL
;
A
#
# COMPACT_ATOMS: atom_id res chain seq x y z
N MET A 1 -13.44 1.53 20.83
CA MET A 1 -12.62 0.76 19.89
C MET A 1 -11.58 1.74 19.36
N PRO A 2 -10.33 1.35 19.16
CA PRO A 2 -9.32 2.24 18.62
C PRO A 2 -9.71 2.71 17.21
N LYS A 3 -9.26 3.88 16.82
CA LYS A 3 -9.49 4.42 15.47
C LYS A 3 -8.60 3.75 14.43
N ILE A 4 -7.36 3.41 14.80
CA ILE A 4 -6.35 2.85 13.89
C ILE A 4 -5.89 1.50 14.44
N SER A 5 -5.76 0.50 13.56
CA SER A 5 -5.01 -0.72 13.83
C SER A 5 -3.71 -0.70 13.02
N VAL A 6 -2.56 -0.66 13.69
CA VAL A 6 -1.24 -0.80 13.06
C VAL A 6 -0.96 -2.29 12.93
N LEU A 7 -0.65 -2.77 11.72
CA LEU A 7 -0.42 -4.19 11.43
C LEU A 7 1.03 -4.45 11.05
N THR A 8 1.72 -5.29 11.82
CA THR A 8 3.11 -5.67 11.53
C THR A 8 3.31 -7.18 11.70
N PRO A 9 3.44 -7.94 10.62
CA PRO A 9 3.93 -9.31 10.67
C PRO A 9 5.45 -9.32 10.90
N LEU A 10 5.92 -10.24 11.74
CA LEU A 10 7.32 -10.43 12.11
C LEU A 10 7.81 -11.76 11.53
N TYR A 11 8.95 -11.73 10.83
CA TYR A 11 9.60 -12.94 10.35
C TYR A 11 11.10 -12.78 10.39
N ASN A 12 11.78 -13.59 11.23
CA ASN A 12 13.23 -13.52 11.43
C ASN A 12 13.76 -12.09 11.63
N THR A 13 12.98 -11.28 12.36
CA THR A 13 13.26 -9.86 12.58
C THR A 13 14.46 -9.70 13.50
N GLU A 14 15.38 -8.83 13.13
CA GLU A 14 16.52 -8.47 13.97
C GLU A 14 16.03 -7.72 15.23
N PRO A 15 16.48 -8.09 16.44
CA PRO A 15 15.97 -7.52 17.69
C PRO A 15 16.07 -5.99 17.77
N ASP A 16 17.16 -5.39 17.31
CA ASP A 16 17.36 -3.95 17.35
C ASP A 16 16.40 -3.23 16.39
N GLN A 17 16.17 -3.78 15.20
CA GLN A 17 15.21 -3.23 14.22
C GLN A 17 13.78 -3.32 14.75
N LEU A 18 13.40 -4.44 15.35
CA LEU A 18 12.11 -4.63 15.99
C LEU A 18 11.89 -3.59 17.10
N LYS A 19 12.90 -3.36 17.92
CA LYS A 19 12.84 -2.38 19.00
C LYS A 19 12.63 -0.96 18.45
N GLU A 20 13.46 -0.53 17.50
CA GLU A 20 13.33 0.80 16.86
C GLU A 20 11.94 1.00 16.23
N MET A 21 11.44 -0.02 15.54
CA MET A 21 10.12 0.01 14.93
C MET A 21 9.01 0.16 15.99
N ILE A 22 9.02 -0.65 17.07
CA ILE A 22 8.03 -0.57 18.15
C ILE A 22 8.08 0.80 18.83
N GLU A 23 9.26 1.28 19.18
CA GLU A 23 9.45 2.60 19.81
C GLU A 23 8.88 3.72 18.93
N SER A 24 9.05 3.65 17.61
CA SER A 24 8.53 4.64 16.67
C SER A 24 7.00 4.67 16.60
N VAL A 25 6.35 3.50 16.74
CA VAL A 25 4.87 3.41 16.80
C VAL A 25 4.35 3.92 18.14
N LEU A 26 4.99 3.56 19.25
CA LEU A 26 4.56 4.00 20.57
C LEU A 26 4.73 5.52 20.78
N ALA A 27 5.69 6.14 20.06
CA ALA A 27 5.97 7.58 20.07
C ALA A 27 5.09 8.40 19.12
N GLN A 28 4.07 7.81 18.47
CA GLN A 28 3.18 8.55 17.59
C GLN A 28 2.39 9.64 18.35
N SER A 29 2.22 10.80 17.71
CA SER A 29 1.41 11.93 18.23
C SER A 29 -0.07 11.57 18.36
N PHE A 30 -0.57 10.65 17.54
CA PHE A 30 -1.91 10.11 17.61
C PHE A 30 -1.94 8.91 18.58
N SER A 31 -2.80 8.91 19.59
CA SER A 31 -2.79 7.91 20.67
C SER A 31 -3.90 6.85 20.60
N ASP A 32 -4.97 7.10 19.81
CA ASP A 32 -6.13 6.20 19.70
C ASP A 32 -5.88 5.10 18.66
N PHE A 33 -4.95 4.21 18.95
CA PHE A 33 -4.61 3.06 18.11
C PHE A 33 -4.38 1.78 18.92
N GLU A 34 -4.51 0.64 18.27
CA GLU A 34 -3.96 -0.65 18.70
C GLU A 34 -2.79 -1.04 17.78
N PHE A 35 -1.84 -1.76 18.31
CA PHE A 35 -0.66 -2.22 17.59
C PHE A 35 -0.61 -3.75 17.59
N LEU A 36 -0.89 -4.35 16.45
CA LEU A 36 -1.01 -5.79 16.24
C LEU A 36 0.28 -6.33 15.66
N LEU A 37 1.01 -7.11 16.45
CA LEU A 37 2.25 -7.79 16.08
C LEU A 37 1.97 -9.29 15.93
N LEU A 38 2.35 -9.89 14.83
CA LEU A 38 2.18 -11.32 14.58
C LEU A 38 3.51 -11.99 14.23
N ASN A 39 4.01 -12.83 15.13
CA ASN A 39 5.20 -13.63 14.87
C ASN A 39 4.89 -14.80 13.93
N ASP A 40 5.49 -14.77 12.74
CA ASP A 40 5.41 -15.82 11.71
C ASP A 40 6.67 -16.71 11.69
N SER A 41 7.50 -16.61 12.73
CA SER A 41 8.67 -17.46 13.01
C SER A 41 8.46 -18.19 14.33
N PRO A 42 7.62 -19.24 14.40
CA PRO A 42 7.17 -19.85 15.65
C PRO A 42 8.34 -20.34 16.54
N ASP A 43 9.44 -20.75 15.93
CA ASP A 43 10.63 -21.21 16.66
C ASP A 43 11.45 -20.06 17.28
N ASN A 44 11.18 -18.80 16.88
CA ASN A 44 11.88 -17.63 17.40
C ASN A 44 11.14 -17.06 18.62
N THR A 45 11.45 -17.62 19.80
CA THR A 45 10.87 -17.19 21.08
C THR A 45 11.46 -15.88 21.61
N GLU A 46 12.59 -15.42 21.07
CA GLU A 46 13.24 -14.17 21.46
C GLU A 46 12.39 -12.96 21.10
N LEU A 47 11.72 -12.98 19.92
CA LEU A 47 10.81 -11.92 19.49
C LEU A 47 9.66 -11.70 20.48
N GLU A 48 9.06 -12.79 20.97
CA GLU A 48 8.00 -12.72 21.97
C GLU A 48 8.49 -12.08 23.27
N SER A 49 9.67 -12.49 23.73
CA SER A 49 10.27 -11.96 24.95
C SER A 49 10.59 -10.48 24.84
N LEU A 50 11.08 -10.04 23.67
CA LEU A 50 11.37 -8.64 23.38
C LEU A 50 10.09 -7.81 23.38
N VAL A 51 9.04 -8.27 22.68
CA VAL A 51 7.75 -7.53 22.61
C VAL A 51 7.10 -7.44 24.00
N LYS A 52 7.14 -8.51 24.80
CA LYS A 52 6.61 -8.50 26.18
C LYS A 52 7.38 -7.55 27.11
N GLY A 53 8.61 -7.17 26.75
CA GLY A 53 9.38 -6.13 27.47
C GLY A 53 8.76 -4.75 27.37
N PHE A 54 7.93 -4.49 26.36
CA PHE A 54 7.18 -3.23 26.23
C PHE A 54 5.86 -3.34 27.01
N SER A 55 5.75 -2.61 28.13
CA SER A 55 4.55 -2.60 28.99
C SER A 55 3.53 -1.58 28.50
N ASP A 56 3.16 -1.61 27.20
CA ASP A 56 2.18 -0.68 26.63
C ASP A 56 0.88 -1.45 26.27
N PRO A 57 -0.29 -1.05 26.82
CA PRO A 57 -1.55 -1.76 26.61
C PRO A 57 -2.09 -1.70 25.17
N ARG A 58 -1.53 -0.87 24.32
CA ARG A 58 -1.90 -0.79 22.90
C ARG A 58 -1.31 -1.94 22.09
N ILE A 59 -0.24 -2.58 22.59
CA ILE A 59 0.39 -3.73 21.94
C ILE A 59 -0.43 -5.00 22.15
N ARG A 60 -0.73 -5.68 21.06
CA ARG A 60 -1.35 -6.99 21.02
C ARG A 60 -0.45 -7.93 20.20
N PHE A 61 0.16 -8.89 20.87
CA PHE A 61 1.08 -9.85 20.26
C PHE A 61 0.39 -11.19 20.01
N PHE A 62 0.63 -11.75 18.85
CA PHE A 62 0.15 -13.04 18.39
C PHE A 62 1.31 -13.86 17.81
N SER A 63 1.14 -15.19 17.78
CA SER A 63 2.09 -16.11 17.13
C SER A 63 1.34 -17.06 16.21
N ASN A 64 1.93 -17.40 15.09
CA ASN A 64 1.47 -18.49 14.24
C ASN A 64 2.07 -19.82 14.79
N GLU A 65 1.39 -20.92 14.54
CA GLU A 65 1.90 -22.25 14.89
C GLU A 65 2.95 -22.75 13.87
N GLU A 66 2.85 -22.23 12.65
CA GLU A 66 3.76 -22.49 11.53
C GLU A 66 3.97 -21.23 10.71
N ASN A 67 4.98 -21.19 9.84
CA ASN A 67 5.18 -20.09 8.92
C ASN A 67 4.08 -20.08 7.84
N LEU A 68 3.21 -19.06 7.86
CA LEU A 68 2.14 -18.88 6.90
C LEU A 68 2.54 -17.99 5.72
N GLY A 69 3.65 -17.26 5.84
CA GLY A 69 4.09 -16.25 4.89
C GLY A 69 3.40 -14.91 5.05
N ILE A 70 3.99 -13.89 4.43
CA ILE A 70 3.65 -12.47 4.62
C ILE A 70 2.19 -12.15 4.32
N SER A 71 1.63 -12.69 3.23
CA SER A 71 0.25 -12.43 2.80
C SER A 71 -0.78 -12.94 3.81
N GLU A 72 -0.63 -14.19 4.24
CA GLU A 72 -1.58 -14.79 5.20
C GLU A 72 -1.41 -14.21 6.59
N SER A 73 -0.20 -13.85 7.00
CA SER A 73 0.04 -13.15 8.27
C SER A 73 -0.61 -11.77 8.28
N ARG A 74 -0.54 -10.99 7.18
CA ARG A 74 -1.25 -9.72 7.05
C ARG A 74 -2.77 -9.92 7.04
N ASN A 75 -3.28 -10.93 6.36
CA ASN A 75 -4.71 -11.26 6.35
C ASN A 75 -5.23 -11.66 7.74
N LYS A 76 -4.45 -12.43 8.50
CA LYS A 76 -4.78 -12.78 9.89
C LYS A 76 -4.83 -11.55 10.79
N LEU A 77 -3.84 -10.65 10.66
CA LEU A 77 -3.84 -9.37 11.38
C LEU A 77 -5.04 -8.50 11.00
N LEU A 78 -5.40 -8.42 9.71
CA LEU A 78 -6.59 -7.70 9.25
C LEU A 78 -7.87 -8.23 9.91
N GLY A 79 -7.99 -9.56 10.06
CA GLY A 79 -9.12 -10.20 10.75
C GLY A 79 -9.19 -9.90 12.25
N LEU A 80 -8.04 -9.60 12.89
CA LEU A 80 -7.92 -9.27 14.32
C LEU A 80 -8.07 -7.76 14.60
N ALA A 81 -7.93 -6.94 13.55
CA ALA A 81 -7.99 -5.50 13.65
C ALA A 81 -9.37 -4.99 14.00
N SER A 82 -9.48 -4.09 14.98
CA SER A 82 -10.73 -3.48 15.41
C SER A 82 -10.91 -2.01 15.00
N GLY A 83 -9.82 -1.35 14.54
CA GLY A 83 -9.84 0.03 14.09
C GLY A 83 -10.59 0.25 12.78
N ASP A 84 -11.00 1.50 12.54
CA ASP A 84 -11.61 1.94 11.27
C ASP A 84 -10.58 2.03 10.14
N TYR A 85 -9.33 2.33 10.50
CA TYR A 85 -8.19 2.42 9.61
C TYR A 85 -7.16 1.33 9.89
N ILE A 86 -6.58 0.81 8.84
CA ILE A 86 -5.47 -0.14 8.86
C ILE A 86 -4.21 0.60 8.43
N ALA A 87 -3.28 0.81 9.36
CA ALA A 87 -1.94 1.31 9.06
C ALA A 87 -0.98 0.14 8.88
N ILE A 88 -0.37 0.03 7.72
CA ILE A 88 0.57 -1.03 7.42
C ILE A 88 1.97 -0.59 7.85
N LEU A 89 2.71 -1.48 8.48
CA LEU A 89 4.10 -1.22 8.83
C LEU A 89 4.89 -2.53 8.73
N ASP A 90 6.01 -2.51 8.02
CA ASP A 90 6.93 -3.63 7.99
C ASP A 90 7.85 -3.59 9.22
N HIS A 91 8.34 -4.75 9.61
CA HIS A 91 8.98 -4.98 10.93
C HIS A 91 10.37 -4.34 11.11
N ASP A 92 10.92 -3.79 10.05
CA ASP A 92 12.26 -3.17 10.00
C ASP A 92 12.21 -1.66 9.68
N ASP A 93 11.02 -1.10 9.43
CA ASP A 93 10.81 0.31 9.12
C ASP A 93 10.52 1.15 10.37
N ILE A 94 10.69 2.48 10.27
CA ILE A 94 10.52 3.42 11.38
C ILE A 94 9.51 4.51 10.97
N CYS A 95 8.46 4.69 11.76
CA CYS A 95 7.48 5.76 11.54
C CYS A 95 8.03 7.12 11.98
N TYR A 96 7.78 8.19 11.21
CA TYR A 96 7.90 9.54 11.74
C TYR A 96 6.78 9.83 12.76
N PRO A 97 7.03 10.69 13.77
CA PRO A 97 6.10 10.83 14.92
C PRO A 97 4.67 11.25 14.58
N THR A 98 4.46 11.93 13.46
CA THR A 98 3.14 12.46 13.04
C THR A 98 2.45 11.63 11.97
N ARG A 99 2.97 10.45 11.62
CA ARG A 99 2.44 9.62 10.53
C ARG A 99 0.97 9.29 10.72
N LEU A 100 0.63 8.64 11.84
CA LEU A 100 -0.74 8.16 12.08
C LEU A 100 -1.73 9.32 12.14
N GLU A 101 -1.35 10.45 12.75
CA GLU A 101 -2.18 11.65 12.85
C GLU A 101 -2.50 12.22 11.46
N LYS A 102 -1.47 12.41 10.63
CA LYS A 102 -1.64 13.05 9.31
C LYS A 102 -2.42 12.19 8.33
N GLU A 103 -2.13 10.88 8.28
CA GLU A 103 -2.85 9.95 7.41
C GLU A 103 -4.32 9.82 7.83
N ALA A 104 -4.60 9.70 9.13
CA ALA A 104 -5.97 9.63 9.63
C ALA A 104 -6.75 10.95 9.40
N ALA A 105 -6.13 12.11 9.67
CA ALA A 105 -6.75 13.41 9.43
C ALA A 105 -7.06 13.63 7.94
N TYR A 106 -6.19 13.16 7.04
CA TYR A 106 -6.45 13.22 5.60
C TYR A 106 -7.65 12.35 5.24
N LEU A 107 -7.66 11.09 5.67
CA LEU A 107 -8.79 10.18 5.42
C LEU A 107 -10.09 10.72 6.03
N ASP A 108 -10.08 11.27 7.23
CA ASP A 108 -11.27 11.86 7.87
C ASP A 108 -11.90 12.98 7.04
N SER A 109 -11.06 13.81 6.44
CA SER A 109 -11.51 14.97 5.64
C SER A 109 -11.86 14.60 4.18
N HIS A 110 -11.52 13.39 3.71
CA HIS A 110 -11.73 12.93 2.34
C HIS A 110 -12.39 11.55 2.33
N PRO A 111 -13.73 11.47 2.52
CA PRO A 111 -14.44 10.19 2.67
C PRO A 111 -14.44 9.31 1.42
N ASP A 112 -14.16 9.85 0.26
CA ASP A 112 -13.99 9.16 -1.03
C ASP A 112 -12.59 8.52 -1.19
N VAL A 113 -11.61 8.94 -0.39
CA VAL A 113 -10.27 8.37 -0.36
C VAL A 113 -10.22 7.17 0.59
N GLY A 114 -9.90 6.00 0.06
CA GLY A 114 -9.77 4.77 0.86
C GLY A 114 -8.33 4.37 1.15
N VAL A 115 -7.36 4.95 0.45
CA VAL A 115 -5.92 4.70 0.65
C VAL A 115 -5.18 6.02 0.74
N CYS A 116 -4.50 6.25 1.87
CA CYS A 116 -3.55 7.34 2.06
C CYS A 116 -2.17 6.75 2.33
N SER A 117 -1.13 7.24 1.65
CA SER A 117 0.26 6.89 1.89
C SER A 117 1.12 8.15 1.92
N SER A 118 2.42 8.01 1.93
CA SER A 118 3.35 9.14 1.97
C SER A 118 4.66 8.82 1.23
N TRP A 119 5.54 9.80 1.12
CA TRP A 119 6.93 9.53 0.80
C TRP A 119 7.62 8.78 1.93
N ALA A 120 8.76 8.16 1.63
CA ALA A 120 9.65 7.59 2.62
C ALA A 120 11.09 8.10 2.44
N GLU A 121 11.83 8.14 3.53
CA GLU A 121 13.28 8.34 3.53
C GLU A 121 13.96 6.99 3.64
N GLU A 122 14.74 6.62 2.64
CA GLU A 122 15.52 5.38 2.67
C GLU A 122 16.69 5.50 3.65
N ILE A 123 16.80 4.55 4.57
CA ILE A 123 17.95 4.45 5.50
C ILE A 123 18.79 3.20 5.17
N PRO A 124 20.15 3.30 5.23
CA PRO A 124 20.91 4.45 5.74
C PRO A 124 21.24 5.54 4.72
N SER A 125 20.82 5.42 3.46
CA SER A 125 21.27 6.29 2.36
C SER A 125 20.78 7.76 2.45
N GLY A 126 19.65 8.01 3.14
CA GLY A 126 18.98 9.31 3.17
C GLY A 126 18.26 9.66 1.85
N ARG A 127 18.19 8.74 0.89
CA ARG A 127 17.50 8.95 -0.38
C ARG A 127 16.00 9.07 -0.17
N MET A 128 15.39 10.11 -0.76
CA MET A 128 13.96 10.30 -0.70
C MET A 128 13.24 9.44 -1.75
N LEU A 129 12.40 8.51 -1.30
CA LEU A 129 11.48 7.74 -2.13
C LEU A 129 10.20 8.55 -2.32
N ARG A 130 10.01 9.09 -3.53
CA ARG A 130 8.86 9.91 -3.86
C ARG A 130 7.88 9.15 -4.72
N VAL A 131 6.60 9.27 -4.37
CA VAL A 131 5.47 8.68 -5.10
C VAL A 131 4.52 9.79 -5.55
N PRO A 132 3.74 9.58 -6.64
CA PRO A 132 2.83 10.58 -7.15
C PRO A 132 1.72 10.92 -6.14
N GLU A 133 1.22 12.17 -6.18
CA GLU A 133 0.28 12.71 -5.21
C GLU A 133 -1.17 12.33 -5.49
N SER A 134 -1.63 12.62 -6.73
CA SER A 134 -3.05 12.58 -7.07
C SER A 134 -3.54 11.17 -7.36
N ASN A 135 -4.84 10.93 -7.12
CA ASN A 135 -5.50 9.68 -7.48
C ASN A 135 -5.24 9.24 -8.92
N GLU A 136 -5.29 10.19 -9.87
CA GLU A 136 -5.10 9.89 -11.29
C GLU A 136 -3.65 9.50 -11.59
N ASP A 137 -2.68 10.20 -11.02
CA ASP A 137 -1.27 9.90 -11.22
C ASP A 137 -0.85 8.61 -10.52
N ILE A 138 -1.42 8.32 -9.33
CA ILE A 138 -1.20 7.05 -8.63
C ILE A 138 -1.76 5.88 -9.45
N LYS A 139 -3.03 5.95 -9.87
CA LYS A 139 -3.66 4.89 -10.65
C LYS A 139 -2.95 4.66 -11.99
N ARG A 140 -2.45 5.73 -12.61
CA ARG A 140 -1.62 5.61 -13.82
C ARG A 140 -0.28 4.97 -13.51
N GLY A 141 0.39 5.38 -12.44
CA GLY A 141 1.64 4.79 -11.99
C GLY A 141 1.51 3.28 -11.77
N LEU A 142 0.41 2.84 -11.15
CA LEU A 142 0.09 1.43 -10.90
C LEU A 142 -0.08 0.57 -12.17
N LEU A 143 -0.15 1.16 -13.37
CA LEU A 143 -0.10 0.40 -14.63
C LEU A 143 1.33 0.02 -15.05
N SER A 144 2.33 0.62 -14.45
CA SER A 144 3.75 0.41 -14.81
C SER A 144 4.62 -0.03 -13.64
N ASP A 145 4.31 0.41 -12.43
CA ASP A 145 5.07 0.12 -11.23
C ASP A 145 4.26 0.38 -9.97
N CYS A 146 4.79 0.02 -8.79
CA CYS A 146 4.14 0.29 -7.52
C CYS A 146 4.23 1.80 -7.19
N ALA A 147 3.09 2.49 -7.21
CA ALA A 147 2.95 3.94 -6.99
C ALA A 147 2.51 4.29 -5.55
N VAL A 148 2.52 3.31 -4.64
CA VAL A 148 2.17 3.44 -3.22
C VAL A 148 3.24 2.73 -2.41
N ILE A 149 3.83 3.41 -1.43
CA ILE A 149 4.78 2.78 -0.51
C ILE A 149 3.98 1.97 0.51
N HIS A 150 4.13 0.64 0.48
CA HIS A 150 3.30 -0.27 1.24
C HIS A 150 3.39 -0.03 2.75
N SER A 151 4.59 -0.01 3.29
CA SER A 151 4.84 0.20 4.72
C SER A 151 4.48 1.61 5.21
N ALA A 152 4.22 2.57 4.29
CA ALA A 152 3.76 3.92 4.59
C ALA A 152 2.25 4.10 4.35
N ALA A 153 1.48 3.05 4.13
CA ALA A 153 0.08 3.18 3.74
C ALA A 153 -0.89 3.00 4.90
N MET A 154 -1.96 3.80 4.87
CA MET A 154 -3.16 3.64 5.70
C MET A 154 -4.37 3.42 4.81
N ILE A 155 -5.19 2.41 5.14
CA ILE A 155 -6.36 1.98 4.35
C ILE A 155 -7.62 2.06 5.19
N ARG A 156 -8.74 2.54 4.64
CA ARG A 156 -10.05 2.34 5.25
C ARG A 156 -10.36 0.85 5.30
N LYS A 157 -10.50 0.29 6.49
CA LYS A 157 -10.79 -1.14 6.69
C LYS A 157 -12.04 -1.58 5.93
N GLU A 158 -13.08 -0.76 5.93
CA GLU A 158 -14.34 -1.08 5.25
C GLU A 158 -14.17 -1.28 3.74
N VAL A 159 -13.24 -0.57 3.09
CA VAL A 159 -12.98 -0.73 1.64
C VAL A 159 -12.44 -2.12 1.34
N LEU A 160 -11.55 -2.65 2.18
CA LEU A 160 -11.05 -4.01 2.06
C LEU A 160 -12.16 -5.05 2.28
N LEU A 161 -12.92 -4.88 3.36
CA LEU A 161 -13.96 -5.85 3.77
C LEU A 161 -15.15 -5.89 2.79
N LYS A 162 -15.68 -4.73 2.40
CA LYS A 162 -16.85 -4.62 1.48
C LYS A 162 -16.55 -5.19 0.10
N ASN A 163 -15.30 -5.09 -0.35
CA ASN A 163 -14.90 -5.55 -1.68
C ASN A 163 -14.17 -6.90 -1.65
N HIS A 164 -14.09 -7.56 -0.49
CA HIS A 164 -13.38 -8.83 -0.31
C HIS A 164 -11.92 -8.80 -0.80
N ILE A 165 -11.26 -7.63 -0.67
CA ILE A 165 -9.88 -7.43 -1.08
C ILE A 165 -8.96 -7.77 0.09
N ARG A 166 -7.92 -8.58 -0.21
CA ARG A 166 -6.91 -9.04 0.75
C ARG A 166 -5.57 -9.26 0.04
N TRP A 167 -4.52 -9.49 0.80
CA TRP A 167 -3.23 -9.90 0.25
C TRP A 167 -3.32 -11.32 -0.28
N GLU A 168 -2.77 -11.57 -1.47
CA GLU A 168 -2.85 -12.86 -2.13
C GLU A 168 -1.45 -13.45 -2.33
N ALA A 169 -1.16 -14.55 -1.62
CA ALA A 169 0.15 -15.21 -1.61
C ALA A 169 0.63 -15.65 -3.00
N VAL A 170 -0.28 -15.90 -3.95
CA VAL A 170 0.06 -16.28 -5.33
C VAL A 170 0.87 -15.20 -6.06
N TYR A 171 0.77 -13.95 -5.64
CA TYR A 171 1.52 -12.82 -6.22
C TYR A 171 2.80 -12.50 -5.47
N SER A 172 3.04 -13.13 -4.31
CA SER A 172 4.26 -12.87 -3.52
C SER A 172 5.53 -13.15 -4.35
N PRO A 173 6.51 -12.25 -4.29
CA PRO A 173 6.68 -11.12 -3.40
C PRO A 173 6.14 -9.74 -3.91
N ALA A 174 5.24 -9.70 -4.87
CA ALA A 174 4.56 -8.48 -5.35
C ALA A 174 3.06 -8.45 -4.95
N GLU A 175 2.71 -9.05 -3.81
CA GLU A 175 1.35 -9.11 -3.28
C GLU A 175 0.79 -7.74 -2.90
N ASP A 176 1.66 -6.82 -2.48
CA ASP A 176 1.36 -5.43 -2.19
C ASP A 176 0.96 -4.67 -3.47
N TYR A 177 1.71 -4.84 -4.54
CA TYR A 177 1.39 -4.23 -5.83
C TYR A 177 0.03 -4.70 -6.35
N MET A 178 -0.28 -6.00 -6.25
CA MET A 178 -1.59 -6.52 -6.64
C MET A 178 -2.72 -5.97 -5.75
N LEU A 179 -2.49 -5.80 -4.45
CA LEU A 179 -3.46 -5.18 -3.55
C LEU A 179 -3.85 -3.78 -4.05
N TRP A 180 -2.86 -2.94 -4.39
CA TRP A 180 -3.10 -1.60 -4.90
C TRP A 180 -3.84 -1.60 -6.22
N VAL A 181 -3.46 -2.49 -7.14
CA VAL A 181 -4.13 -2.64 -8.44
C VAL A 181 -5.61 -3.03 -8.27
N LYS A 182 -5.94 -3.92 -7.33
CA LYS A 182 -7.34 -4.27 -7.04
C LYS A 182 -8.13 -3.13 -6.41
N LEU A 183 -7.48 -2.30 -5.60
CA LEU A 183 -8.12 -1.14 -4.98
C LEU A 183 -8.39 0.00 -5.98
N MET A 184 -7.74 0.02 -7.16
CA MET A 184 -7.94 1.08 -8.16
C MET A 184 -9.39 1.27 -8.58
N GLU A 185 -10.19 0.21 -8.59
CA GLU A 185 -11.58 0.26 -9.05
C GLU A 185 -12.54 0.77 -7.97
N VAL A 186 -12.23 0.49 -6.72
CA VAL A 186 -13.20 0.60 -5.62
C VAL A 186 -12.98 1.81 -4.72
N THR A 187 -11.85 2.52 -4.87
CA THR A 187 -11.56 3.69 -4.04
C THR A 187 -10.64 4.70 -4.71
N MET A 188 -10.52 5.88 -4.10
CA MET A 188 -9.51 6.88 -4.45
C MET A 188 -8.27 6.72 -3.57
N PHE A 189 -7.14 7.20 -4.09
CA PHE A 189 -5.82 7.19 -3.48
C PHE A 189 -5.31 8.61 -3.28
N TYR A 190 -4.45 8.77 -2.29
CA TYR A 190 -3.65 9.97 -2.11
C TYR A 190 -2.32 9.64 -1.44
N ASN A 191 -1.24 10.30 -1.88
CA ASN A 191 0.04 10.20 -1.21
C ASN A 191 0.44 11.59 -0.69
N LEU A 192 0.57 11.71 0.63
CA LEU A 192 1.09 12.91 1.29
C LEU A 192 2.51 13.20 0.79
N GLN A 193 2.76 14.44 0.38
CA GLN A 193 4.01 14.84 -0.28
C GLN A 193 5.11 15.21 0.72
N GLU A 194 5.22 14.41 1.77
CA GLU A 194 6.23 14.51 2.82
C GLU A 194 6.64 13.11 3.31
N PRO A 195 7.86 12.93 3.82
CA PRO A 195 8.27 11.64 4.36
C PRO A 195 7.62 11.42 5.73
N LEU A 196 6.88 10.32 5.86
CA LEU A 196 6.29 9.87 7.12
C LEU A 196 6.79 8.48 7.55
N LEU A 197 7.71 7.91 6.77
CA LEU A 197 8.34 6.62 7.02
C LEU A 197 9.84 6.71 6.73
N LYS A 198 10.67 6.04 7.55
CA LYS A 198 12.04 5.68 7.19
C LYS A 198 12.02 4.23 6.73
N TYR A 199 12.28 4.03 5.45
CA TYR A 199 12.32 2.73 4.81
C TYR A 199 13.71 2.13 4.93
N ARG A 200 13.83 0.96 5.56
CA ARG A 200 15.11 0.29 5.72
C ARG A 200 15.47 -0.49 4.47
N ASN A 201 16.55 -0.07 3.81
CA ASN A 201 17.06 -0.72 2.63
C ASN A 201 18.39 -1.42 2.93
N THR A 202 18.34 -2.74 3.09
CA THR A 202 19.50 -3.59 3.35
C THR A 202 19.60 -4.71 2.31
N PRO A 203 20.77 -5.31 2.10
CA PRO A 203 20.92 -6.47 1.21
C PRO A 203 20.01 -7.65 1.58
N ASP A 204 19.55 -7.69 2.82
CA ASP A 204 18.71 -8.76 3.35
C ASP A 204 17.23 -8.62 3.04
N ASN A 205 16.80 -7.46 2.55
CA ASN A 205 15.41 -7.23 2.18
C ASN A 205 14.94 -8.18 1.07
N THR A 206 13.67 -8.58 1.13
CA THR A 206 13.03 -9.45 0.14
C THR A 206 13.20 -8.93 -1.28
N THR A 207 13.16 -7.63 -1.48
CA THR A 207 13.35 -6.95 -2.78
C THR A 207 14.72 -7.28 -3.40
N HIS A 208 15.77 -7.41 -2.58
CA HIS A 208 17.11 -7.77 -3.07
C HIS A 208 17.29 -9.28 -3.19
N LYS A 209 16.90 -10.05 -2.15
CA LYS A 209 17.07 -11.52 -2.12
C LYS A 209 16.26 -12.24 -3.19
N LYS A 210 15.13 -11.69 -3.61
CA LYS A 210 14.20 -12.30 -4.58
C LYS A 210 13.98 -11.42 -5.80
N SER A 211 14.98 -10.64 -6.24
CA SER A 211 14.87 -9.65 -7.30
C SER A 211 14.23 -10.19 -8.59
N ASP A 212 14.70 -11.34 -9.08
CA ASP A 212 14.19 -11.95 -10.32
C ASP A 212 12.74 -12.38 -10.18
N LEU A 213 12.39 -13.03 -9.05
CA LEU A 213 11.01 -13.43 -8.77
C LEU A 213 10.11 -12.22 -8.56
N MET A 214 10.62 -11.17 -7.92
CA MET A 214 9.91 -9.89 -7.74
C MET A 214 9.54 -9.30 -9.10
N GLU A 215 10.50 -9.21 -10.03
CA GLU A 215 10.28 -8.67 -11.37
C GLU A 215 9.29 -9.53 -12.16
N ASP A 216 9.40 -10.86 -12.11
CA ASP A 216 8.45 -11.77 -12.75
C ASP A 216 7.02 -11.57 -12.21
N ARG A 217 6.85 -11.48 -10.90
CA ARG A 217 5.55 -11.25 -10.27
C ARG A 217 5.01 -9.85 -10.56
N ALA A 218 5.86 -8.83 -10.53
CA ALA A 218 5.48 -7.47 -10.92
C ALA A 218 5.02 -7.41 -12.38
N ASN A 219 5.66 -8.16 -13.30
CA ASN A 219 5.24 -8.27 -14.70
C ASN A 219 3.84 -8.90 -14.84
N VAL A 220 3.52 -9.92 -14.03
CA VAL A 220 2.18 -10.51 -13.99
C VAL A 220 1.15 -9.46 -13.53
N VAL A 221 1.46 -8.70 -12.46
CA VAL A 221 0.58 -7.66 -11.95
C VAL A 221 0.39 -6.53 -12.97
N ARG A 222 1.47 -6.04 -13.61
CA ARG A 222 1.40 -5.03 -14.69
C ARG A 222 0.51 -5.49 -15.85
N SER A 223 0.70 -6.73 -16.28
CA SER A 223 -0.10 -7.31 -17.37
C SER A 223 -1.59 -7.38 -16.99
N TYR A 224 -1.89 -7.74 -15.74
CA TYR A 224 -3.24 -7.73 -15.22
C TYR A 224 -3.80 -6.30 -15.18
N ALA A 225 -3.07 -5.34 -14.63
CA ALA A 225 -3.48 -3.95 -14.50
C ALA A 225 -3.79 -3.31 -15.87
N ILE A 226 -2.87 -3.43 -16.84
CA ILE A 226 -3.05 -2.87 -18.19
C ILE A 226 -4.26 -3.49 -18.89
N ARG A 227 -4.45 -4.80 -18.77
CA ARG A 227 -5.56 -5.50 -19.39
C ARG A 227 -6.92 -5.16 -18.77
N THR A 228 -6.94 -5.01 -17.45
CA THR A 228 -8.17 -4.75 -16.69
C THR A 228 -8.57 -3.28 -16.73
N TYR A 229 -7.58 -2.37 -16.69
CA TYR A 229 -7.79 -0.92 -16.57
C TYR A 229 -7.15 -0.08 -17.69
N PRO A 230 -7.32 -0.45 -18.97
CA PRO A 230 -6.63 0.22 -20.09
C PRO A 230 -7.01 1.71 -20.22
N TYR A 231 -8.13 2.12 -19.68
CA TYR A 231 -8.60 3.51 -19.74
C TYR A 231 -7.73 4.49 -18.95
N PHE A 232 -6.99 4.04 -17.92
CA PHE A 232 -6.04 4.89 -17.22
C PHE A 232 -4.82 5.27 -18.08
N LEU A 233 -4.46 4.46 -19.07
CA LEU A 233 -3.45 4.83 -20.06
C LEU A 233 -3.92 5.96 -20.96
N LEU A 234 -5.23 6.06 -21.19
CA LEU A 234 -5.84 6.97 -22.15
C LEU A 234 -6.11 8.38 -21.57
N GLN A 235 -6.09 8.53 -20.25
CA GLN A 235 -6.40 9.80 -19.57
C GLN A 235 -5.29 10.85 -19.67
N HIS A 236 -4.08 10.50 -20.13
CA HIS A 236 -2.93 11.39 -20.02
C HIS A 236 -2.77 12.39 -21.15
N ASP A 237 -3.42 12.23 -22.28
CA ASP A 237 -3.29 13.20 -23.33
C ASP A 237 -4.43 14.23 -23.28
N ARG A 238 -4.15 15.45 -22.76
CA ARG A 238 -5.02 16.63 -22.99
C ARG A 238 -5.20 16.89 -24.49
N LYS A 239 -4.42 16.22 -25.34
CA LYS A 239 -4.62 16.08 -26.77
C LYS A 239 -5.57 14.92 -27.02
N ARG A 240 -6.79 15.23 -27.15
CA ARG A 240 -8.03 14.53 -27.51
C ARG A 240 -7.93 13.30 -28.45
N TRP A 241 -6.74 12.71 -28.71
CA TRP A 241 -6.56 11.61 -29.66
C TRP A 241 -5.48 10.63 -29.20
N VAL A 242 -5.81 9.35 -29.24
CA VAL A 242 -4.83 8.25 -29.16
C VAL A 242 -4.55 7.80 -30.58
N TYR A 243 -3.27 7.66 -30.92
CA TYR A 243 -2.81 7.29 -32.26
C TYR A 243 -2.36 5.83 -32.30
N LEU A 244 -2.85 5.10 -33.27
CA LEU A 244 -2.36 3.77 -33.60
C LEU A 244 -1.03 3.93 -34.35
N PHE A 245 0.03 3.22 -33.89
CA PHE A 245 1.39 3.34 -34.42
C PHE A 245 1.92 4.78 -34.51
N GLY A 246 1.46 5.67 -33.62
CA GLY A 246 1.90 7.07 -33.56
C GLY A 246 1.44 7.98 -34.72
N LYS A 247 0.66 7.46 -35.68
CA LYS A 247 0.29 8.20 -36.90
C LYS A 247 -1.22 8.21 -37.19
N ILE A 248 -1.94 7.15 -36.86
CA ILE A 248 -3.36 7.02 -37.20
C ILE A 248 -4.20 7.39 -35.98
N PRO A 249 -5.05 8.45 -36.03
CA PRO A 249 -5.93 8.82 -34.92
C PRO A 249 -6.98 7.74 -34.73
N PHE A 250 -6.85 6.98 -33.64
CA PHE A 250 -7.67 5.80 -33.39
C PHE A 250 -8.82 6.08 -32.40
N LEU A 251 -8.52 6.79 -31.32
CA LEU A 251 -9.48 7.05 -30.26
C LEU A 251 -9.50 8.53 -29.90
N LYS A 252 -10.67 9.12 -29.84
CA LYS A 252 -10.90 10.47 -29.31
C LYS A 252 -11.47 10.41 -27.92
N VAL A 253 -10.84 11.08 -26.98
CA VAL A 253 -11.35 11.25 -25.62
C VAL A 253 -11.97 12.64 -25.49
N LYS A 254 -13.18 12.73 -24.96
CA LYS A 254 -13.85 13.99 -24.60
C LYS A 254 -14.10 13.98 -23.11
N ASN A 255 -13.53 14.93 -22.40
CA ASN A 255 -13.69 15.09 -20.95
C ASN A 255 -14.72 16.19 -20.65
N TYR A 256 -15.66 15.89 -19.77
CA TYR A 256 -16.71 16.78 -19.30
C TYR A 256 -16.70 16.78 -17.76
N GLY A 257 -15.77 17.49 -17.13
CA GLY A 257 -15.57 17.44 -15.67
C GLY A 257 -15.18 16.02 -15.22
N SER A 258 -16.02 15.40 -14.40
CA SER A 258 -15.81 14.01 -13.90
C SER A 258 -16.17 12.93 -14.93
N LYS A 259 -16.75 13.29 -16.06
CA LYS A 259 -17.21 12.35 -17.08
C LYS A 259 -16.29 12.34 -18.29
N SER A 260 -15.91 11.15 -18.75
CA SER A 260 -15.11 10.94 -19.97
C SER A 260 -15.86 10.09 -21.00
N GLU A 261 -15.86 10.53 -22.24
CA GLU A 261 -16.42 9.79 -23.38
C GLU A 261 -15.31 9.36 -24.33
N TYR A 262 -15.33 8.10 -24.73
CA TYR A 262 -14.37 7.49 -25.64
C TYR A 262 -15.03 7.24 -26.99
N LEU A 263 -14.47 7.83 -28.04
CA LEU A 263 -15.02 7.75 -29.40
C LEU A 263 -14.01 7.08 -30.33
N LEU A 264 -14.35 5.95 -30.87
CA LEU A 264 -13.57 5.27 -31.90
C LEU A 264 -13.58 6.13 -33.19
N PHE A 265 -12.39 6.38 -33.76
CA PHE A 265 -12.19 7.29 -34.90
C PHE A 265 -12.85 8.67 -34.72
N GLY A 266 -13.14 9.08 -33.47
CA GLY A 266 -13.74 10.35 -33.16
C GLY A 266 -15.25 10.47 -33.43
N ILE A 267 -15.91 9.42 -33.88
CA ILE A 267 -17.30 9.41 -34.32
C ILE A 267 -18.15 8.42 -33.50
N LEU A 268 -17.68 7.17 -33.39
CA LEU A 268 -18.42 6.10 -32.70
C LEU A 268 -18.12 6.14 -31.21
N LYS A 269 -19.11 6.45 -30.40
CA LYS A 269 -19.00 6.37 -28.95
C LYS A 269 -18.94 4.91 -28.53
N ILE A 270 -17.83 4.50 -27.94
CA ILE A 270 -17.62 3.11 -27.51
C ILE A 270 -17.85 2.93 -26.01
N TRP A 271 -17.59 3.97 -25.20
CA TRP A 271 -17.90 3.94 -23.79
C TRP A 271 -17.87 5.31 -23.09
N THR A 272 -18.47 5.36 -21.91
CA THR A 272 -18.49 6.53 -21.04
C THR A 272 -18.08 6.11 -19.64
N ILE A 273 -17.20 6.87 -19.02
CA ILE A 273 -16.85 6.75 -17.60
C ILE A 273 -17.47 7.98 -16.90
N LEU A 274 -18.20 7.73 -15.81
CA LEU A 274 -18.86 8.72 -14.97
C LEU A 274 -17.94 9.16 -13.84
#